data_25c5651cd2256b661b242a9178064f97
#
_entry.id   25c5651cd2256b661b242a9178064f97
#
_cell.length_a   1.000
_cell.length_b   1.000
_cell.length_c   1.000
_cell.angle_alpha   90.00
_cell.angle_beta   90.00
_cell.angle_gamma   90.00
#
_symmetry.space_group_name_H-M   'P 1'
#
loop_
_entity.id
_entity.type
_entity.pdbx_description
1 polymer ?
#
loop_
_entity_poly.entity_id
_entity_poly.type
_entity_poly.pdbx_seq_one_letter_code
_entity_poly.pdbx_strand_id
1 'polypeptide(L)'
;MGEKTGIPYGQSEKTDIAMRVIVDHLRAISFSIADGQLPSNAKAGYVIRRILRRAVRYGYTFLGQKQAFMYTLVPTLAQEMGGAFPELVAQKDFIMKVMKEEEDSFLRTLENGIRLLNGVIEETRAAGKTEIAGEKAFTLFDT
;
A
#
# COMPACT_ATOMS: atom_id res chain seq x y z
N MET A 1 -5.27 13.75 3.42
CA MET A 1 -5.78 12.66 2.55
C MET A 1 -6.71 13.17 1.46
N GLY A 2 -7.76 13.89 1.78
CA GLY A 2 -8.71 14.36 0.79
C GLY A 2 -8.11 15.15 -0.36
N GLU A 3 -7.21 16.06 -0.07
CA GLU A 3 -6.50 16.85 -1.10
C GLU A 3 -5.65 15.99 -2.03
N LYS A 4 -4.97 14.96 -1.50
CA LYS A 4 -4.10 14.08 -2.27
C LYS A 4 -4.85 13.08 -3.14
N THR A 5 -6.03 12.66 -2.70
CA THR A 5 -6.83 11.64 -3.41
C THR A 5 -7.96 12.24 -4.25
N GLY A 6 -8.31 13.50 -4.00
CA GLY A 6 -9.48 14.15 -4.61
C GLY A 6 -10.82 13.66 -4.04
N ILE A 7 -10.80 12.83 -2.99
CA ILE A 7 -11.99 12.28 -2.35
C ILE A 7 -12.12 12.89 -0.95
N PRO A 8 -13.16 13.69 -0.65
CA PRO A 8 -13.36 14.25 0.69
C PRO A 8 -13.63 13.16 1.73
N TYR A 9 -13.09 13.35 2.93
CA TYR A 9 -13.44 12.53 4.07
C TYR A 9 -14.91 12.80 4.48
N GLY A 10 -15.63 11.76 4.84
CA GLY A 10 -17.04 11.85 5.24
C GLY A 10 -18.04 11.56 4.13
N GLN A 11 -17.58 11.25 2.92
CA GLN A 11 -18.47 10.96 1.78
C GLN A 11 -19.01 9.53 1.77
N SER A 12 -18.19 8.56 2.17
CA SER A 12 -18.51 7.13 2.08
C SER A 12 -17.77 6.39 3.19
N GLU A 13 -18.44 5.41 3.78
CA GLU A 13 -17.82 4.56 4.81
C GLU A 13 -16.58 3.82 4.28
N LYS A 14 -16.64 3.29 3.06
CA LYS A 14 -15.52 2.54 2.46
C LYS A 14 -14.28 3.43 2.25
N THR A 15 -14.47 4.63 1.73
CA THR A 15 -13.37 5.56 1.52
C THR A 15 -12.82 6.10 2.83
N ASP A 16 -13.67 6.34 3.82
CA ASP A 16 -13.27 6.79 5.15
C ASP A 16 -12.44 5.72 5.88
N ILE A 17 -12.86 4.47 5.82
CA ILE A 17 -12.08 3.35 6.38
C ILE A 17 -10.72 3.25 5.68
N ALA A 18 -10.68 3.33 4.36
CA ALA A 18 -9.43 3.30 3.61
C ALA A 18 -8.49 4.43 4.04
N MET A 19 -8.98 5.65 4.19
CA MET A 19 -8.18 6.78 4.66
C MET A 19 -7.63 6.57 6.06
N ARG A 20 -8.44 6.06 6.98
CA ARG A 20 -8.01 5.76 8.36
C ARG A 20 -6.93 4.67 8.39
N VAL A 21 -7.10 3.60 7.61
CA VAL A 21 -6.10 2.53 7.48
C VAL A 21 -4.78 3.08 6.97
N ILE A 22 -4.82 3.89 5.92
CA ILE A 22 -3.62 4.47 5.30
C ILE A 22 -2.90 5.40 6.28
N VAL A 23 -3.61 6.27 6.96
CA VAL A 23 -2.99 7.21 7.93
C VAL A 23 -2.38 6.46 9.11
N ASP A 24 -3.06 5.46 9.64
CA ASP A 24 -2.54 4.61 10.72
C ASP A 24 -1.27 3.88 10.29
N HIS A 25 -1.31 3.26 9.12
CA HIS A 25 -0.16 2.51 8.59
C HIS A 25 1.00 3.43 8.20
N LEU A 26 0.70 4.60 7.66
CA LEU A 26 1.72 5.62 7.37
C LEU A 26 2.54 5.96 8.60
N ARG A 27 1.87 6.20 9.72
CA ARG A 27 2.53 6.49 10.99
C ARG A 27 3.42 5.34 11.43
N ALA A 28 2.88 4.13 11.49
CA ALA A 28 3.62 2.94 11.91
C ALA A 28 4.87 2.69 11.05
N ILE A 29 4.73 2.79 9.73
CA ILE A 29 5.83 2.56 8.78
C ILE A 29 6.89 3.65 8.90
N SER A 30 6.47 4.92 8.99
CA SER A 30 7.41 6.06 9.08
C SER A 30 8.25 5.97 10.34
N PHE A 31 7.67 5.66 11.48
CA PHE A 31 8.42 5.45 12.73
C PHE A 31 9.35 4.25 12.66
N SER A 32 8.91 3.16 12.05
CA SER A 32 9.74 1.96 11.88
C SER A 32 10.96 2.24 11.02
N ILE A 33 10.81 2.96 9.92
CA ILE A 33 11.93 3.35 9.04
C ILE A 33 12.86 4.32 9.78
N ALA A 34 12.32 5.28 10.50
CA ALA A 34 13.11 6.21 11.32
C ALA A 34 13.96 5.49 12.37
N ASP A 35 13.44 4.38 12.91
CA ASP A 35 14.15 3.53 13.87
C ASP A 35 15.13 2.55 13.21
N GLY A 36 15.29 2.60 11.90
CA GLY A 36 16.23 1.76 11.16
C GLY A 36 15.65 0.44 10.67
N GLN A 37 14.36 0.20 10.81
CA GLN A 37 13.69 -1.01 10.32
C GLN A 37 13.21 -0.78 8.88
N LEU A 38 13.84 -1.44 7.92
CA LEU A 38 13.49 -1.30 6.50
C LEU A 38 12.59 -2.44 6.03
N PRO A 39 11.66 -2.18 5.07
CA PRO A 39 10.91 -3.24 4.44
C PRO A 39 11.84 -4.30 3.82
N SER A 40 11.52 -5.58 4.04
CA SER A 40 12.34 -6.68 3.54
C SER A 40 11.53 -7.97 3.41
N ASN A 41 12.19 -9.04 2.96
CA ASN A 41 11.55 -10.36 2.82
C ASN A 41 11.56 -11.20 4.11
N ALA A 42 12.19 -10.71 5.19
CA ALA A 42 12.40 -11.49 6.40
C ALA A 42 12.22 -10.67 7.67
N LYS A 43 11.89 -11.36 8.76
CA LYS A 43 11.82 -10.82 10.12
C LYS A 43 10.90 -9.60 10.22
N ALA A 44 11.28 -8.59 11.01
CA ALA A 44 10.52 -7.37 11.22
C ALA A 44 10.28 -6.60 9.91
N GLY A 45 11.25 -6.57 9.01
CA GLY A 45 11.12 -5.94 7.69
C GLY A 45 10.01 -6.54 6.83
N TYR A 46 9.75 -7.83 6.95
CA TYR A 46 8.64 -8.49 6.26
C TYR A 46 7.28 -7.99 6.78
N VAL A 47 7.16 -7.81 8.10
CA VAL A 47 5.94 -7.26 8.70
C VAL A 47 5.69 -5.83 8.22
N ILE A 48 6.73 -4.99 8.20
CA ILE A 48 6.66 -3.60 7.72
C ILE A 48 6.23 -3.59 6.25
N ARG A 49 6.81 -4.44 5.42
CA ARG A 49 6.44 -4.58 4.01
C ARG A 49 4.97 -4.95 3.84
N ARG A 50 4.45 -5.88 4.63
CA ARG A 50 3.04 -6.27 4.58
C ARG A 50 2.11 -5.13 4.98
N ILE A 51 2.46 -4.37 6.02
CA ILE A 51 1.68 -3.21 6.46
C ILE A 51 1.64 -2.15 5.36
N LEU A 52 2.79 -1.85 4.75
CA LEU A 52 2.86 -0.90 3.64
C LEU A 52 2.01 -1.36 2.46
N ARG A 53 2.16 -2.59 2.04
CA ARG A 53 1.41 -3.15 0.90
C ARG A 53 -0.08 -3.16 1.15
N ARG A 54 -0.51 -3.43 2.37
CA ARG A 54 -1.91 -3.34 2.76
C ARG A 54 -2.46 -1.91 2.55
N ALA A 55 -1.73 -0.91 3.01
CA ALA A 55 -2.13 0.48 2.85
C ALA A 55 -2.19 0.90 1.36
N VAL A 56 -1.20 0.51 0.57
CA VAL A 56 -1.17 0.78 -0.88
C VAL A 56 -2.37 0.13 -1.57
N ARG A 57 -2.70 -1.10 -1.20
CA ARG A 57 -3.86 -1.80 -1.75
C ARG A 57 -5.17 -1.09 -1.40
N TYR A 58 -5.34 -0.59 -0.19
CA TYR A 58 -6.51 0.20 0.18
C TYR A 58 -6.61 1.47 -0.66
N GLY A 59 -5.51 2.18 -0.88
CA GLY A 59 -5.46 3.34 -1.75
C GLY A 59 -5.83 3.00 -3.20
N TYR A 60 -5.29 1.91 -3.71
CA TYR A 60 -5.58 1.43 -5.06
C TYR A 60 -7.05 1.05 -5.24
N THR A 61 -7.59 0.27 -4.32
CA THR A 61 -8.93 -0.30 -4.45
C THR A 61 -10.03 0.72 -4.17
N PHE A 62 -9.89 1.53 -3.13
CA PHE A 62 -10.97 2.38 -2.64
C PHE A 62 -10.79 3.87 -2.93
N LEU A 63 -9.58 4.33 -3.17
CA LEU A 63 -9.28 5.75 -3.39
C LEU A 63 -8.78 6.05 -4.81
N GLY A 64 -8.75 5.05 -5.69
CA GLY A 64 -8.35 5.22 -7.08
C GLY A 64 -6.87 5.58 -7.28
N GLN A 65 -6.02 5.34 -6.29
CA GLN A 65 -4.61 5.68 -6.35
C GLN A 65 -3.81 4.60 -7.06
N LYS A 66 -3.57 4.78 -8.36
CA LYS A 66 -2.86 3.84 -9.23
C LYS A 66 -1.34 4.02 -9.26
N GLN A 67 -0.87 5.09 -8.65
CA GLN A 67 0.56 5.43 -8.55
C GLN A 67 0.95 5.57 -7.09
N ALA A 68 2.25 5.54 -6.81
CA ALA A 68 2.75 5.77 -5.46
C ALA A 68 2.26 7.13 -4.95
N PHE A 69 1.71 7.17 -3.74
CA PHE A 69 1.16 8.40 -3.16
C PHE A 69 1.42 8.53 -1.66
N MET A 70 1.58 7.42 -0.92
CA MET A 70 1.76 7.47 0.53
C MET A 70 3.00 8.27 0.93
N TYR A 71 4.07 8.16 0.16
CA TYR A 71 5.28 8.93 0.43
C TYR A 71 5.02 10.45 0.42
N THR A 72 4.02 10.92 -0.31
CA THR A 72 3.67 12.35 -0.36
C THR A 72 2.99 12.83 0.92
N LEU A 73 2.56 11.92 1.78
CA LEU A 73 1.94 12.22 3.07
C LEU A 73 2.98 12.35 4.20
N VAL A 74 4.20 11.87 3.99
CA VAL A 74 5.27 11.91 5.00
C VAL A 74 5.60 13.34 5.45
N PRO A 75 5.71 14.35 4.56
CA PRO A 75 5.92 15.73 5.00
C PRO A 75 4.85 16.24 5.96
N THR A 76 3.59 15.91 5.73
CA THR A 76 2.49 16.28 6.63
C THR A 76 2.63 15.61 7.99
N LEU A 77 2.97 14.32 8.01
CA LEU A 77 3.23 13.59 9.26
C LEU A 77 4.39 14.23 10.04
N ALA A 78 5.48 14.55 9.36
CA ALA A 78 6.64 15.20 9.98
C ALA A 78 6.29 16.58 10.54
N GLN A 79 5.44 17.33 9.85
CA GLN A 79 4.95 18.63 10.31
C GLN A 79 4.09 18.49 11.58
N GLU A 80 3.18 17.53 11.60
CA GLU A 80 2.23 17.34 12.71
C GLU A 80 2.88 16.71 13.96
N MET A 81 3.84 15.80 13.78
CA MET A 81 4.44 15.02 14.85
C MET A 81 5.92 15.31 15.10
N GLY A 82 6.56 16.07 14.24
CA GLY A 82 8.00 16.33 14.30
C GLY A 82 8.46 17.09 15.54
N GLY A 83 7.58 17.87 16.17
CA GLY A 83 7.90 18.58 17.42
C GLY A 83 8.17 17.62 18.58
N ALA A 84 7.38 16.54 18.69
CA ALA A 84 7.56 15.50 19.71
C ALA A 84 8.55 14.41 19.25
N PHE A 85 8.67 14.20 17.93
CA PHE A 85 9.50 13.15 17.33
C PHE A 85 10.41 13.75 16.24
N PRO A 86 11.49 14.45 16.62
CA PRO A 86 12.36 15.15 15.68
C PRO A 86 13.05 14.24 14.65
N GLU A 87 13.14 12.93 14.92
CA GLU A 87 13.66 11.94 13.97
C GLU A 87 12.84 11.86 12.69
N LEU A 88 11.54 12.14 12.74
CA LEU A 88 10.69 12.19 11.55
C LEU A 88 11.09 13.33 10.61
N VAL A 89 11.46 14.48 11.18
CA VAL A 89 11.94 15.62 10.39
C VAL A 89 13.33 15.35 9.83
N ALA A 90 14.22 14.82 10.67
CA ALA A 90 15.61 14.55 10.28
C ALA A 90 15.71 13.51 9.17
N GLN A 91 14.83 12.50 9.17
CA GLN A 91 14.86 11.40 8.21
C GLN A 91 13.73 11.46 7.17
N LYS A 92 13.03 12.57 7.07
CA LYS A 92 11.87 12.72 6.18
C LYS A 92 12.16 12.28 4.74
N ASP A 93 13.24 12.77 4.15
CA ASP A 93 13.58 12.45 2.75
C ASP A 93 13.92 10.97 2.57
N PHE A 94 14.62 10.38 3.53
CA PHE A 94 14.94 8.95 3.53
C PHE A 94 13.67 8.10 3.65
N ILE A 95 12.76 8.44 4.56
CA ILE A 95 11.48 7.76 4.73
C ILE A 95 10.67 7.82 3.43
N MET A 96 10.58 8.99 2.82
CA MET A 96 9.88 9.19 1.54
C MET A 96 10.47 8.33 0.43
N LYS A 97 11.80 8.27 0.32
CA LYS A 97 12.48 7.47 -0.70
C LYS A 97 12.21 5.97 -0.53
N VAL A 98 12.38 5.46 0.67
CA VAL A 98 12.14 4.03 0.98
C VAL A 98 10.68 3.67 0.69
N MET A 99 9.76 4.50 1.16
CA MET A 99 8.33 4.28 0.97
C MET A 99 7.94 4.30 -0.50
N LYS A 100 8.42 5.28 -1.26
CA LYS A 100 8.14 5.37 -2.70
C LYS A 100 8.65 4.16 -3.47
N GLU A 101 9.87 3.72 -3.20
CA GLU A 101 10.44 2.53 -3.85
C GLU A 101 9.61 1.27 -3.59
N GLU A 102 9.16 1.06 -2.36
CA GLU A 102 8.29 -0.06 -2.00
C GLU A 102 6.90 0.06 -2.63
N GLU A 103 6.32 1.24 -2.66
CA GLU A 103 5.04 1.48 -3.32
C GLU A 103 5.11 1.17 -4.81
N ASP A 104 6.11 1.69 -5.50
CA ASP A 104 6.31 1.46 -6.94
C ASP A 104 6.52 -0.03 -7.24
N SER A 105 7.31 -0.71 -6.43
CA SER A 105 7.55 -2.15 -6.57
C SER A 105 6.27 -2.96 -6.39
N PHE A 106 5.51 -2.65 -5.35
CA PHE A 106 4.26 -3.37 -5.08
C PHE A 106 3.19 -3.09 -6.12
N LEU A 107 3.07 -1.86 -6.59
CA LEU A 107 2.09 -1.51 -7.62
C LEU A 107 2.33 -2.29 -8.92
N ARG A 108 3.58 -2.47 -9.32
CA ARG A 108 3.92 -3.33 -10.46
C ARG A 108 3.49 -4.78 -10.22
N THR A 109 3.75 -5.31 -9.04
CA THR A 109 3.32 -6.67 -8.66
C THR A 109 1.80 -6.78 -8.65
N LEU A 110 1.11 -5.79 -8.08
CA LEU A 110 -0.35 -5.77 -7.98
C LEU A 110 -1.00 -5.71 -9.37
N GLU A 111 -0.52 -4.85 -10.26
CA GLU A 111 -1.03 -4.74 -11.63
C GLU A 111 -0.83 -6.03 -12.40
N ASN A 112 0.34 -6.65 -12.27
CA ASN A 112 0.62 -7.94 -12.89
C ASN A 112 -0.30 -9.04 -12.35
N GLY A 113 -0.48 -9.10 -11.04
CA GLY A 113 -1.38 -10.04 -10.39
C GLY A 113 -2.83 -9.88 -10.83
N ILE A 114 -3.32 -8.65 -10.92
CA ILE A 114 -4.68 -8.36 -11.39
C ILE A 114 -4.84 -8.80 -12.85
N ARG A 115 -3.87 -8.51 -13.71
CA ARG A 115 -3.90 -8.95 -15.11
C ARG A 115 -3.97 -10.46 -15.23
N LEU A 116 -3.15 -11.17 -14.46
CA LEU A 116 -3.17 -12.64 -14.44
C LEU A 116 -4.51 -13.17 -13.92
N LEU A 117 -5.04 -12.59 -12.86
CA LEU A 117 -6.33 -12.98 -12.31
C LEU A 117 -7.46 -12.79 -13.33
N ASN A 118 -7.50 -11.66 -14.01
CA ASN A 118 -8.50 -11.39 -15.04
C ASN A 118 -8.41 -12.41 -16.20
N GLY A 119 -7.20 -12.76 -16.62
CA GLY A 119 -6.98 -13.81 -17.62
C GLY A 119 -7.53 -15.18 -17.16
N VAL A 120 -7.27 -15.56 -15.92
CA VAL A 120 -7.80 -16.80 -15.33
C VAL A 120 -9.32 -16.79 -15.24
N ILE A 121 -9.92 -15.67 -14.86
CA ILE A 121 -11.37 -15.52 -14.80
C ILE A 121 -11.99 -15.68 -16.19
N GLU A 122 -11.42 -15.03 -17.21
CA GLU A 122 -11.90 -15.12 -18.59
C GLU A 122 -11.81 -16.56 -19.12
N GLU A 123 -10.68 -17.23 -18.91
CA GLU A 123 -10.50 -18.62 -19.30
C GLU A 123 -11.52 -19.54 -18.61
N THR A 124 -11.75 -19.34 -17.32
CA THR A 124 -12.68 -20.14 -16.54
C THR A 124 -14.10 -19.94 -17.04
N ARG A 125 -14.51 -18.72 -17.34
CA ARG A 125 -15.83 -18.40 -17.91
C ARG A 125 -15.99 -18.99 -19.31
N ALA A 126 -14.97 -18.86 -20.17
CA ALA A 126 -14.97 -19.42 -21.51
C ALA A 126 -15.11 -20.96 -21.52
N ALA A 127 -14.58 -21.63 -20.49
CA ALA A 127 -14.73 -23.07 -20.30
C ALA A 127 -16.09 -23.48 -19.66
N GLY A 128 -16.97 -22.50 -19.36
CA GLY A 128 -18.26 -22.74 -18.73
C GLY A 128 -18.18 -23.13 -17.25
N LYS A 129 -17.04 -22.89 -16.60
CA LYS A 129 -16.81 -23.22 -15.20
C LYS A 129 -17.10 -22.01 -14.29
N THR A 130 -17.46 -22.30 -13.04
CA THR A 130 -17.72 -21.29 -12.01
C THR A 130 -16.61 -21.21 -10.95
N GLU A 131 -15.68 -22.16 -10.97
CA GLU A 131 -14.58 -22.27 -10.00
C GLU A 131 -13.22 -22.26 -10.73
N ILE A 132 -12.26 -21.54 -10.14
CA ILE A 132 -10.89 -21.48 -10.62
C ILE A 132 -10.15 -22.73 -10.17
N ALA A 133 -9.39 -23.36 -11.09
CA ALA A 133 -8.57 -24.52 -10.75
C ALA A 133 -7.52 -24.18 -9.68
N GLY A 134 -7.27 -25.12 -8.77
CA GLY A 134 -6.32 -24.92 -7.67
C GLY A 134 -4.90 -24.57 -8.11
N GLU A 135 -4.41 -25.14 -9.20
CA GLU A 135 -3.11 -24.81 -9.78
C GLU A 135 -3.00 -23.35 -10.17
N LYS A 136 -4.05 -22.81 -10.80
CA LYS A 136 -4.10 -21.39 -11.21
C LYS A 136 -4.19 -20.47 -10.01
N ALA A 137 -4.98 -20.85 -9.01
CA ALA A 137 -5.06 -20.11 -7.74
C ALA A 137 -3.72 -20.10 -7.02
N PHE A 138 -3.00 -21.21 -6.98
CA PHE A 138 -1.67 -21.29 -6.40
C PHE A 138 -0.65 -20.40 -7.14
N THR A 139 -0.69 -20.41 -8.47
CA THR A 139 0.17 -19.54 -9.29
C THR A 139 -0.06 -18.06 -8.96
N LEU A 140 -1.31 -17.64 -8.79
CA LEU A 140 -1.65 -16.29 -8.38
C LEU A 140 -1.12 -15.96 -6.96
N PHE A 141 -1.24 -16.90 -6.05
CA PHE A 141 -0.73 -16.76 -4.69
C PHE A 141 0.80 -16.61 -4.67
N ASP A 142 1.50 -17.35 -5.51
CA ASP A 142 2.97 -17.36 -5.58
C ASP A 142 3.55 -16.18 -6.37
N THR A 143 2.72 -15.48 -7.10
CA THR A 143 3.13 -14.27 -7.83
C THR A 143 3.17 -13.06 -6.91
#